data_96f0a3f36bb714e2a1461861549b2196
#
_entry.id   96f0a3f36bb714e2a1461861549b2196
#
_cell.length_a   1.000
_cell.length_b   1.000
_cell.length_c   1.000
_cell.angle_alpha   90.00
_cell.angle_beta   90.00
_cell.angle_gamma   90.00
#
_symmetry.space_group_name_H-M   'P 1'
#
loop_
_entity.id
_entity.type
_entity.pdbx_description
1 polymer ?
#
loop_
_entity_poly.entity_id
_entity_poly.type
_entity_poly.pdbx_seq_one_letter_code
_entity_poly.pdbx_strand_id
1 'polypeptide(L)'
;HAALSFLEKNSMEENLRHEMELTAYFINGILDLDPEEKALKVIGKKNIDNRCAVVSVQTPEIDMARAAFELDSEYGIMTRVGLHCAPSAHKTLGTYPEGTIRFSFGPENTKEELDKALSALAKITGLHHGEGIKNGF
;
A
#
# COMPACT_ATOMS: atom_id res chain seq x y z
N HIS A 1 -12.61 -24.99 -9.15
CA HIS A 1 -12.27 -26.18 -8.37
C HIS A 1 -10.89 -26.06 -7.75
N ALA A 2 -9.82 -25.81 -8.51
CA ALA A 2 -8.45 -25.66 -7.97
C ALA A 2 -8.32 -24.56 -6.88
N ALA A 3 -8.94 -23.40 -7.06
CA ALA A 3 -8.95 -22.32 -6.07
C ALA A 3 -9.66 -22.73 -4.77
N LEU A 4 -10.76 -23.47 -4.85
CA LEU A 4 -11.46 -23.97 -3.67
C LEU A 4 -10.60 -25.01 -2.94
N SER A 5 -9.96 -25.94 -3.67
CA SER A 5 -9.06 -26.91 -3.07
C SER A 5 -7.82 -26.25 -2.43
N PHE A 6 -7.35 -25.12 -2.97
CA PHE A 6 -6.30 -24.32 -2.33
C PHE A 6 -6.79 -23.73 -0.99
N LEU A 7 -7.98 -23.14 -0.97
CA LEU A 7 -8.57 -22.57 0.25
C LEU A 7 -8.87 -23.63 1.32
N GLU A 8 -9.27 -24.85 0.92
CA GLU A 8 -9.46 -25.96 1.84
C GLU A 8 -8.16 -26.42 2.52
N LYS A 9 -7.02 -26.27 1.85
CA LYS A 9 -5.70 -26.67 2.36
C LYS A 9 -5.03 -25.59 3.20
N ASN A 10 -5.40 -24.32 2.98
CA ASN A 10 -4.82 -23.18 3.66
C ASN A 10 -5.87 -22.54 4.57
N SER A 11 -5.53 -22.29 5.81
CA SER A 11 -6.45 -21.65 6.76
C SER A 11 -6.79 -20.23 6.29
N MET A 12 -8.07 -19.95 6.06
CA MET A 12 -8.53 -18.61 5.74
C MET A 12 -8.24 -17.61 6.87
N GLU A 13 -8.26 -18.07 8.12
CA GLU A 13 -7.96 -17.24 9.29
C GLU A 13 -6.48 -16.88 9.34
N GLU A 14 -5.59 -17.82 9.04
CA GLU A 14 -4.15 -17.57 8.96
C GLU A 14 -3.81 -16.61 7.81
N ASN A 15 -4.41 -16.82 6.64
CA ASN A 15 -4.25 -15.92 5.51
C ASN A 15 -4.69 -14.49 5.86
N LEU A 16 -5.89 -14.35 6.44
CA LEU A 16 -6.40 -13.04 6.86
C LEU A 16 -5.48 -12.37 7.89
N ARG A 17 -5.01 -13.12 8.88
CA ARG A 17 -4.08 -12.60 9.88
C ARG A 17 -2.79 -12.09 9.23
N HIS A 18 -2.19 -12.89 8.36
CA HIS A 18 -0.99 -12.52 7.61
C HIS A 18 -1.21 -11.26 6.75
N GLU A 19 -2.27 -11.21 5.97
CA GLU A 19 -2.64 -10.06 5.14
C GLU A 19 -2.85 -8.79 5.99
N MET A 20 -3.45 -8.91 7.17
CA MET A 20 -3.62 -7.77 8.09
C MET A 20 -2.31 -7.32 8.73
N GLU A 21 -1.41 -8.25 9.05
CA GLU A 21 -0.06 -7.93 9.52
C GLU A 21 0.74 -7.16 8.45
N LEU A 22 0.70 -7.60 7.19
CA LEU A 22 1.30 -6.90 6.07
C LEU A 22 0.69 -5.51 5.87
N THR A 23 -0.64 -5.41 5.98
CA THR A 23 -1.36 -4.14 5.87
C THR A 23 -0.94 -3.14 6.94
N ALA A 24 -0.87 -3.57 8.20
CA ALA A 24 -0.39 -2.75 9.30
C ALA A 24 1.07 -2.32 9.09
N TYR A 25 1.91 -3.27 8.69
CA TYR A 25 3.33 -3.01 8.41
C TYR A 25 3.51 -1.93 7.34
N PHE A 26 2.79 -2.05 6.24
CA PHE A 26 2.88 -1.10 5.13
C PHE A 26 2.36 0.29 5.49
N ILE A 27 1.22 0.38 6.19
CA ILE A 27 0.69 1.66 6.67
C ILE A 27 1.69 2.35 7.61
N ASN A 28 2.22 1.62 8.58
CA ASN A 28 3.20 2.16 9.53
C ASN A 28 4.47 2.61 8.79
N GLY A 29 4.95 1.82 7.84
CA GLY A 29 6.10 2.19 7.00
C GLY A 29 5.88 3.50 6.23
N ILE A 30 4.69 3.74 5.68
CA ILE A 30 4.36 5.01 5.02
C ILE A 30 4.35 6.17 6.04
N LEU A 31 3.74 5.98 7.21
CA LEU A 31 3.67 7.00 8.25
C LEU A 31 5.04 7.31 8.87
N ASP A 32 5.94 6.32 8.93
CA ASP A 32 7.32 6.51 9.36
C ASP A 32 8.15 7.28 8.32
N LEU A 33 7.89 7.05 7.03
CA LEU A 33 8.54 7.78 5.94
C LEU A 33 8.09 9.24 5.87
N ASP A 34 6.81 9.48 6.05
CA ASP A 34 6.21 10.82 5.97
C ASP A 34 5.15 11.02 7.07
N PRO A 35 5.56 11.31 8.31
CA PRO A 35 4.63 11.50 9.43
C PRO A 35 3.64 12.65 9.24
N GLU A 36 4.00 13.64 8.41
CA GLU A 36 3.16 14.80 8.12
C GLU A 36 2.27 14.59 6.89
N GLU A 37 2.43 13.46 6.20
CA GLU A 37 1.66 13.08 4.99
C GLU A 37 1.64 14.15 3.88
N LYS A 38 2.77 14.80 3.69
CA LYS A 38 2.94 15.85 2.66
C LYS A 38 3.19 15.27 1.27
N ALA A 39 4.10 14.31 1.18
CA ALA A 39 4.51 13.66 -0.06
C ALA A 39 3.84 12.29 -0.26
N LEU A 40 3.53 11.58 0.83
CA LEU A 40 2.82 10.29 0.85
C LEU A 40 1.66 10.35 1.84
N LYS A 41 0.44 10.18 1.37
CA LYS A 41 -0.76 10.24 2.21
C LYS A 41 -1.55 8.94 2.16
N VAL A 42 -1.75 8.30 3.31
CA VAL A 42 -2.65 7.15 3.45
C VAL A 42 -4.10 7.62 3.45
N ILE A 43 -4.89 7.10 2.53
CA ILE A 43 -6.30 7.45 2.42
C ILE A 43 -7.17 6.43 3.17
N GLY A 44 -8.05 6.96 4.02
CA GLY A 44 -8.94 6.17 4.87
C GLY A 44 -8.34 5.87 6.25
N LYS A 45 -8.74 4.75 6.84
CA LYS A 45 -8.28 4.36 8.19
C LYS A 45 -6.79 4.01 8.19
N LYS A 46 -6.09 4.46 9.24
CA LYS A 46 -4.66 4.16 9.46
C LYS A 46 -4.43 2.95 10.38
N ASN A 47 -5.50 2.34 10.87
CA ASN A 47 -5.47 1.09 11.62
C ASN A 47 -6.04 -0.06 10.78
N ILE A 48 -5.98 -1.27 11.33
CA ILE A 48 -6.47 -2.48 10.64
C ILE A 48 -7.91 -2.87 11.00
N ASP A 49 -8.61 -2.08 11.83
CA ASP A 49 -9.95 -2.40 12.29
C ASP A 49 -10.99 -2.32 11.17
N ASN A 50 -11.70 -3.41 10.93
CA ASN A 50 -12.77 -3.50 9.92
C ASN A 50 -12.32 -3.04 8.53
N ARG A 51 -11.18 -3.54 8.05
CA ARG A 51 -10.70 -3.31 6.69
C ARG A 51 -10.24 -4.62 6.03
N CYS A 52 -10.02 -4.57 4.72
CA CYS A 52 -9.34 -5.62 3.95
C CYS A 52 -7.87 -5.23 3.71
N ALA A 53 -7.09 -6.16 3.16
CA ALA A 53 -5.68 -6.01 2.84
C ALA A 53 -5.43 -5.11 1.62
N VAL A 54 -6.01 -3.92 1.66
CA VAL A 54 -5.90 -2.91 0.61
C VAL A 54 -5.51 -1.57 1.23
N VAL A 55 -4.46 -0.93 0.69
CA VAL A 55 -4.02 0.40 1.11
C VAL A 55 -4.05 1.32 -0.09
N SER A 56 -4.77 2.43 0.04
CA SER A 56 -4.83 3.50 -0.95
C SER A 56 -3.96 4.67 -0.50
N VAL A 57 -3.12 5.14 -1.41
CA VAL A 57 -2.14 6.21 -1.15
C VAL A 57 -2.30 7.31 -2.18
N GLN A 58 -2.11 8.55 -1.78
CA GLN A 58 -1.87 9.68 -2.67
C GLN A 58 -0.43 10.16 -2.58
N THR A 59 0.06 10.73 -3.69
CA THR A 59 1.35 11.40 -3.81
C THR A 59 1.09 12.86 -4.17
N PRO A 60 0.75 13.75 -3.19
CA PRO A 60 0.23 15.10 -3.47
C PRO A 60 1.16 15.97 -4.33
N GLU A 61 2.46 15.76 -4.25
CA GLU A 61 3.47 16.56 -4.97
C GLU A 61 3.88 15.96 -6.32
N ILE A 62 3.42 14.73 -6.63
CA ILE A 62 3.79 13.99 -7.83
C ILE A 62 2.54 13.41 -8.48
N ASP A 63 2.48 13.48 -9.80
CA ASP A 63 1.42 12.81 -10.56
C ASP A 63 1.35 11.32 -10.24
N MET A 64 0.19 10.85 -9.78
CA MET A 64 0.00 9.47 -9.33
C MET A 64 0.12 8.45 -10.46
N ALA A 65 -0.25 8.83 -11.70
CA ALA A 65 -0.09 7.92 -12.83
C ALA A 65 1.39 7.74 -13.17
N ARG A 66 2.18 8.82 -13.07
CA ARG A 66 3.63 8.77 -13.19
C ARG A 66 4.24 7.90 -12.08
N ALA A 67 3.87 8.12 -10.82
CA ALA A 67 4.38 7.34 -9.70
C ALA A 67 4.05 5.83 -9.86
N ALA A 68 2.82 5.49 -10.27
CA ALA A 68 2.42 4.12 -10.53
C ALA A 68 3.19 3.50 -11.73
N PHE A 69 3.45 4.28 -12.76
CA PHE A 69 4.26 3.84 -13.89
C PHE A 69 5.72 3.55 -13.48
N GLU A 70 6.33 4.42 -12.69
CA GLU A 70 7.69 4.22 -12.17
C GLU A 70 7.77 2.99 -11.25
N LEU A 71 6.75 2.79 -10.37
CA LEU A 71 6.65 1.59 -9.53
C LEU A 71 6.69 0.29 -10.36
N ASP A 72 5.96 0.25 -11.48
CA ASP A 72 5.92 -0.92 -12.35
C ASP A 72 7.19 -1.05 -13.17
N SER A 73 7.57 0.00 -13.93
CA SER A 73 8.65 -0.07 -14.91
C SER A 73 10.06 -0.20 -14.31
N GLU A 74 10.31 0.45 -13.16
CA GLU A 74 11.64 0.49 -12.56
C GLU A 74 11.80 -0.49 -11.40
N TYR A 75 10.71 -0.75 -10.66
CA TYR A 75 10.77 -1.57 -9.45
C TYR A 75 10.00 -2.89 -9.57
N GLY A 76 9.23 -3.10 -10.66
CA GLY A 76 8.42 -4.31 -10.87
C GLY A 76 7.26 -4.43 -9.88
N ILE A 77 6.75 -3.30 -9.37
CA ILE A 77 5.68 -3.24 -8.37
C ILE A 77 4.38 -2.84 -9.06
N MET A 78 3.52 -3.82 -9.33
CA MET A 78 2.24 -3.61 -9.99
C MET A 78 1.19 -3.07 -9.02
N THR A 79 0.66 -1.89 -9.32
CA THR A 79 -0.40 -1.23 -8.55
C THR A 79 -1.57 -0.86 -9.46
N ARG A 80 -2.65 -0.36 -8.88
CA ARG A 80 -3.72 0.30 -9.66
C ARG A 80 -3.81 1.76 -9.27
N VAL A 81 -3.96 2.63 -10.28
CA VAL A 81 -4.11 4.07 -10.08
C VAL A 81 -5.45 4.55 -10.62
N GLY A 82 -6.01 5.58 -10.00
CA GLY A 82 -7.23 6.27 -10.42
C GLY A 82 -8.43 6.05 -9.50
N LEU A 83 -9.63 6.13 -10.08
CA LEU A 83 -10.90 6.14 -9.32
C LEU A 83 -11.43 4.73 -8.97
N HIS A 84 -10.81 3.66 -9.46
CA HIS A 84 -11.18 2.25 -9.17
C HIS A 84 -12.67 1.93 -9.35
N CYS A 85 -13.33 2.57 -10.34
CA CYS A 85 -14.79 2.49 -10.59
C CYS A 85 -15.66 2.97 -9.41
N ALA A 86 -15.12 3.79 -8.52
CA ALA A 86 -15.79 4.27 -7.30
C ALA A 86 -15.76 5.81 -7.16
N PRO A 87 -16.21 6.59 -8.16
CA PRO A 87 -16.09 8.06 -8.11
C PRO A 87 -16.82 8.68 -6.91
N SER A 88 -17.93 8.10 -6.46
CA SER A 88 -18.64 8.59 -5.27
C SER A 88 -17.84 8.43 -3.98
N ALA A 89 -17.12 7.32 -3.81
CA ALA A 89 -16.25 7.11 -2.67
C ALA A 89 -15.11 8.13 -2.68
N HIS A 90 -14.50 8.39 -3.84
CA HIS A 90 -13.43 9.39 -3.99
C HIS A 90 -13.93 10.82 -3.70
N LYS A 91 -15.17 11.16 -4.07
CA LYS A 91 -15.80 12.45 -3.68
C LYS A 91 -15.94 12.57 -2.17
N THR A 92 -16.40 11.50 -1.51
CA THR A 92 -16.55 11.47 -0.04
C THR A 92 -15.21 11.57 0.69
N LEU A 93 -14.17 10.92 0.14
CA LEU A 93 -12.82 10.91 0.72
C LEU A 93 -11.97 12.14 0.34
N GLY A 94 -12.49 13.02 -0.54
CA GLY A 94 -11.76 14.20 -1.00
C GLY A 94 -10.59 13.87 -1.94
N THR A 95 -10.64 12.73 -2.61
CA THR A 95 -9.61 12.26 -3.56
C THR A 95 -10.06 12.29 -5.01
N TYR A 96 -11.21 12.90 -5.29
CA TYR A 96 -11.72 13.14 -6.65
C TYR A 96 -11.19 14.49 -7.16
N PRO A 97 -10.80 14.64 -8.44
CA PRO A 97 -10.88 13.64 -9.54
C PRO A 97 -9.64 12.73 -9.67
N GLU A 98 -8.58 12.96 -8.94
CA GLU A 98 -7.26 12.32 -9.14
C GLU A 98 -7.29 10.82 -8.80
N GLY A 99 -8.07 10.43 -7.79
CA GLY A 99 -8.11 9.05 -7.28
C GLY A 99 -6.97 8.73 -6.32
N THR A 100 -6.51 7.48 -6.35
CA THR A 100 -5.43 6.98 -5.49
C THR A 100 -4.58 5.93 -6.21
N ILE A 101 -3.37 5.67 -5.72
CA ILE A 101 -2.59 4.47 -6.02
C ILE A 101 -3.00 3.41 -5.01
N ARG A 102 -3.44 2.24 -5.48
CA ARG A 102 -3.93 1.15 -4.64
C ARG A 102 -2.93 0.01 -4.59
N PHE A 103 -2.50 -0.33 -3.39
CA PHE A 103 -1.76 -1.53 -3.07
C PHE A 103 -2.72 -2.59 -2.52
N SER A 104 -2.55 -3.84 -2.91
CA SER A 104 -3.35 -4.97 -2.44
C SER A 104 -2.41 -6.10 -2.07
N PHE A 105 -2.59 -6.66 -0.88
CA PHE A 105 -1.74 -7.74 -0.37
C PHE A 105 -2.51 -9.04 -0.34
N GLY A 106 -1.84 -10.11 -0.67
CA GLY A 106 -2.36 -11.47 -0.62
C GLY A 106 -1.50 -12.38 0.27
N PRO A 107 -1.90 -13.63 0.46
CA PRO A 107 -1.22 -14.57 1.35
C PRO A 107 0.21 -14.90 0.94
N GLU A 108 0.57 -14.68 -0.33
CA GLU A 108 1.90 -14.97 -0.86
C GLU A 108 2.87 -13.78 -0.72
N ASN A 109 2.37 -12.59 -0.36
CA ASN A 109 3.23 -11.42 -0.20
C ASN A 109 4.07 -11.50 1.07
N THR A 110 5.25 -10.87 1.02
CA THR A 110 6.22 -10.88 2.11
C THR A 110 6.56 -9.46 2.58
N LYS A 111 7.11 -9.33 3.79
CA LYS A 111 7.58 -8.04 4.32
C LYS A 111 8.71 -7.45 3.46
N GLU A 112 9.58 -8.29 2.92
CA GLU A 112 10.67 -7.88 2.03
C GLU A 112 10.16 -7.23 0.75
N GLU A 113 9.03 -7.69 0.22
CA GLU A 113 8.35 -7.05 -0.93
C GLU A 113 7.78 -5.68 -0.54
N LEU A 114 7.21 -5.58 0.67
CA LEU A 114 6.71 -4.31 1.19
C LEU A 114 7.84 -3.30 1.45
N ASP A 115 8.99 -3.76 1.95
CA ASP A 115 10.18 -2.92 2.12
C ASP A 115 10.67 -2.36 0.78
N LYS A 116 10.66 -3.18 -0.27
CA LYS A 116 10.95 -2.70 -1.64
C LYS A 116 9.96 -1.64 -2.08
N ALA A 117 8.66 -1.85 -1.81
CA ALA A 117 7.63 -0.89 -2.18
C ALA A 117 7.75 0.43 -1.40
N LEU A 118 8.03 0.39 -0.11
CA LEU A 118 8.31 1.56 0.71
C LEU A 118 9.56 2.31 0.23
N SER A 119 10.63 1.59 -0.06
CA SER A 119 11.87 2.17 -0.59
C SER A 119 11.66 2.81 -1.97
N ALA A 120 10.87 2.19 -2.84
CA ALA A 120 10.52 2.75 -4.15
C ALA A 120 9.68 4.02 -3.99
N LEU A 121 8.65 4.00 -3.14
CA LEU A 121 7.84 5.17 -2.84
C LEU A 121 8.68 6.33 -2.29
N ALA A 122 9.59 6.06 -1.36
CA ALA A 122 10.49 7.08 -0.81
C ALA A 122 11.35 7.72 -1.90
N LYS A 123 11.93 6.93 -2.80
CA LYS A 123 12.73 7.44 -3.93
C LYS A 123 11.92 8.27 -4.90
N ILE A 124 10.73 7.77 -5.31
CA ILE A 124 9.84 8.43 -6.25
C ILE A 124 9.37 9.78 -5.70
N THR A 125 9.07 9.85 -4.40
CA THR A 125 8.57 11.06 -3.74
C THR A 125 9.68 11.97 -3.19
N GLY A 126 10.94 11.57 -3.34
CA GLY A 126 12.09 12.34 -2.82
C GLY A 126 12.21 12.32 -1.30
N LEU A 127 11.49 11.44 -0.62
CA LEU A 127 11.64 11.22 0.82
C LEU A 127 12.95 10.45 1.08
N HIS A 128 13.74 10.95 2.00
CA HIS A 128 14.92 10.24 2.44
C HIS A 128 14.56 9.34 3.61
N HIS A 129 14.89 8.05 3.53
CA HIS A 129 14.94 7.21 4.72
C HIS A 129 15.93 7.87 5.69
N GLY A 130 15.43 8.49 6.76
CA GLY A 130 16.28 8.80 7.88
C GLY A 130 16.95 7.48 8.32
N GLU A 131 18.28 7.44 8.39
CA GLU A 131 19.05 6.32 8.91
C GLU A 131 18.55 6.01 10.33
N GLY A 132 17.61 5.09 10.49
CA GLY A 132 16.96 4.84 11.77
C GLY A 132 16.16 3.54 11.90
N ILE A 133 16.33 2.57 11.00
CA ILE A 133 15.97 1.20 11.36
C ILE A 133 17.22 0.55 11.94
N LYS A 134 17.51 0.88 13.21
CA LYS A 134 18.42 0.08 14.02
C LYS A 134 17.82 -1.30 14.15
N ASN A 135 18.53 -2.29 13.59
CA ASN A 135 18.42 -3.69 13.96
C ASN A 135 18.26 -3.79 15.49
N GLY A 136 17.08 -4.06 15.95
CA GLY A 136 16.76 -4.41 17.34
C GLY A 136 16.32 -5.86 17.35
N PHE A 137 17.16 -6.67 17.90
CA PHE A 137 17.13 -8.10 18.16
C PHE A 137 15.76 -8.75 18.31
#